data_47462e66db2bd6dbb3188595ccd9e83d
#
_entry.id   47462e66db2bd6dbb3188595ccd9e83d
#
_cell.length_a   1.000
_cell.length_b   1.000
_cell.length_c   1.000
_cell.angle_alpha   90.00
_cell.angle_beta   90.00
_cell.angle_gamma   90.00
#
_symmetry.space_group_name_H-M   'P 1'
#
loop_
_entity.id
_entity.type
_entity.pdbx_description
1 polymer ?
#
loop_
_entity_poly.entity_id
_entity_poly.type
_entity_poly.pdbx_seq_one_letter_code
_entity_poly.pdbx_strand_id
1 'polypeptide(L)'
;MENENASVKKQSKGLIIGLAVAAVVIIAAVILFVLQPWAVNVASVDNLKITKYEYTFFTKFNMSQFLTSINSTSDQYKWNTKVGTETAKDQVKKSTLENIQEFKIQLIKAKEAGLKLDATDLKSVDDAINSLITQYGSRNAAEAGVKADYGITLSELKEIYKNLTLTQKYKSTITDKITISDDDVKKYYDENKKNFDKATVTHILIKTVDDNSAPVSEGKKAEARKKADDILARVKAGEDIKKLATEFSEDKPAVTTKDSPGYQGEYTFGRGEMVTEFEDWAFDDNRKEGDSAVVETQFGFHVMQFHKRAETSFDDLKESIKPSLLQQRQAEEYSKKLDEFKKDSKYAVKTNESSIVKADKSLYGI
;
A
#
# COMPACT_ATOMS: atom_id res chain seq x y z
N MET A 1 -18.50 77.22 -21.58
CA MET A 1 -17.43 76.40 -22.19
C MET A 1 -16.29 76.00 -21.25
N GLU A 2 -16.14 76.68 -20.07
CA GLU A 2 -15.07 76.29 -19.11
C GLU A 2 -15.38 75.07 -18.20
N ASN A 3 -16.65 74.72 -17.98
CA ASN A 3 -17.01 73.62 -17.07
C ASN A 3 -16.93 72.22 -17.72
N GLU A 4 -17.03 72.10 -19.05
CA GLU A 4 -16.91 70.76 -19.72
C GLU A 4 -15.46 70.28 -19.82
N ASN A 5 -14.51 71.19 -20.01
CA ASN A 5 -13.08 70.82 -20.10
C ASN A 5 -12.47 70.42 -18.74
N ALA A 6 -13.04 70.86 -17.58
CA ALA A 6 -12.59 70.47 -16.27
C ALA A 6 -13.06 69.05 -15.90
N SER A 7 -14.28 68.64 -16.36
CA SER A 7 -14.85 67.32 -16.14
C SER A 7 -14.11 66.19 -16.91
N VAL A 8 -13.78 66.45 -18.19
CA VAL A 8 -13.06 65.50 -19.07
C VAL A 8 -11.62 65.32 -18.55
N LYS A 9 -10.95 66.39 -18.10
CA LYS A 9 -9.59 66.34 -17.55
C LYS A 9 -9.52 65.60 -16.20
N LYS A 10 -10.60 65.61 -15.40
CA LYS A 10 -10.69 64.89 -14.11
C LYS A 10 -11.00 63.41 -14.30
N GLN A 11 -11.81 63.06 -15.32
CA GLN A 11 -12.09 61.68 -15.68
C GLN A 11 -10.87 60.98 -16.28
N SER A 12 -10.10 61.67 -17.12
CA SER A 12 -8.87 61.07 -17.74
C SER A 12 -7.77 60.83 -16.70
N LYS A 13 -7.61 61.71 -15.69
CA LYS A 13 -6.65 61.51 -14.62
C LYS A 13 -7.06 60.31 -13.70
N GLY A 14 -8.34 60.18 -13.38
CA GLY A 14 -8.83 59.00 -12.65
C GLY A 14 -8.64 57.69 -13.39
N LEU A 15 -8.88 57.69 -14.69
CA LEU A 15 -8.66 56.50 -15.54
C LEU A 15 -7.18 56.13 -15.63
N ILE A 16 -6.30 57.13 -15.80
CA ILE A 16 -4.82 56.89 -15.86
C ILE A 16 -4.29 56.40 -14.52
N ILE A 17 -4.77 56.96 -13.40
CA ILE A 17 -4.40 56.50 -12.06
C ILE A 17 -4.93 55.05 -11.82
N GLY A 18 -6.16 54.74 -12.23
CA GLY A 18 -6.75 53.41 -12.14
C GLY A 18 -5.98 52.38 -12.93
N LEU A 19 -5.57 52.67 -14.17
CA LEU A 19 -4.75 51.84 -15.00
C LEU A 19 -3.31 51.65 -14.46
N ALA A 20 -2.73 52.71 -13.89
CA ALA A 20 -1.43 52.62 -13.23
C ALA A 20 -1.47 51.74 -11.96
N VAL A 21 -2.50 51.88 -11.15
CA VAL A 21 -2.71 51.02 -9.97
C VAL A 21 -2.97 49.57 -10.39
N ALA A 22 -3.78 49.32 -11.42
CA ALA A 22 -3.99 47.97 -11.95
C ALA A 22 -2.69 47.34 -12.51
N ALA A 23 -1.88 48.13 -13.22
CA ALA A 23 -0.58 47.67 -13.70
C ALA A 23 0.39 47.34 -12.55
N VAL A 24 0.43 48.15 -11.50
CA VAL A 24 1.26 47.89 -10.31
C VAL A 24 0.78 46.63 -9.57
N VAL A 25 -0.54 46.45 -9.44
CA VAL A 25 -1.11 45.22 -8.83
C VAL A 25 -0.80 43.98 -9.67
N ILE A 26 -0.88 44.06 -11.00
CA ILE A 26 -0.51 43.00 -11.92
C ILE A 26 1.00 42.71 -11.85
N ILE A 27 1.84 43.75 -11.83
CA ILE A 27 3.29 43.58 -11.68
C ILE A 27 3.63 43.02 -10.31
N ALA A 28 2.99 43.48 -9.23
CA ALA A 28 3.17 42.92 -7.89
C ALA A 28 2.69 41.45 -7.82
N ALA A 29 1.56 41.11 -8.45
CA ALA A 29 1.09 39.73 -8.56
C ALA A 29 2.04 38.85 -9.38
N VAL A 30 2.59 39.36 -10.48
CA VAL A 30 3.61 38.65 -11.30
C VAL A 30 4.91 38.51 -10.52
N ILE A 31 5.36 39.54 -9.81
CA ILE A 31 6.56 39.47 -8.96
C ILE A 31 6.35 38.49 -7.79
N LEU A 32 5.19 38.51 -7.13
CA LEU A 32 4.82 37.54 -6.10
C LEU A 32 4.73 36.13 -6.68
N PHE A 33 4.23 35.96 -7.90
CA PHE A 33 4.18 34.68 -8.58
C PHE A 33 5.57 34.18 -9.01
N VAL A 34 6.46 35.07 -9.44
CA VAL A 34 7.84 34.75 -9.84
C VAL A 34 8.77 34.57 -8.63
N LEU A 35 8.50 35.25 -7.50
CA LEU A 35 9.27 35.16 -6.27
C LEU A 35 8.70 34.16 -5.25
N GLN A 36 7.73 33.32 -5.67
CA GLN A 36 7.18 32.29 -4.78
C GLN A 36 8.27 31.28 -4.40
N PRO A 37 8.71 31.22 -3.12
CA PRO A 37 9.78 30.32 -2.68
C PRO A 37 9.48 28.83 -2.89
N TRP A 38 8.19 28.47 -3.09
CA TRP A 38 7.75 27.12 -3.43
C TRP A 38 7.94 26.74 -4.90
N ALA A 39 8.24 27.69 -5.78
CA ALA A 39 8.50 27.44 -7.19
C ALA A 39 9.93 26.97 -7.51
N VAL A 40 10.72 26.58 -6.49
CA VAL A 40 12.03 25.98 -6.73
C VAL A 40 11.84 24.58 -7.32
N ASN A 41 12.12 24.46 -8.61
CA ASN A 41 12.08 23.17 -9.28
C ASN A 41 13.28 22.33 -8.86
N VAL A 42 13.02 21.15 -8.34
CA VAL A 42 14.06 20.19 -7.96
C VAL A 42 14.46 19.29 -9.13
N ALA A 43 13.54 19.10 -10.08
CA ALA A 43 13.75 18.31 -11.27
C ALA A 43 12.67 18.64 -12.33
N SER A 44 12.71 17.95 -13.48
CA SER A 44 11.64 17.95 -14.47
C SER A 44 11.54 16.61 -15.19
N VAL A 45 10.36 16.30 -15.72
CA VAL A 45 10.10 15.21 -16.66
C VAL A 45 9.47 15.84 -17.90
N ASP A 46 10.12 15.72 -19.06
CA ASP A 46 9.76 16.47 -20.25
C ASP A 46 9.64 17.98 -19.91
N ASN A 47 8.50 18.58 -20.16
CA ASN A 47 8.21 19.99 -19.88
C ASN A 47 7.54 20.22 -18.50
N LEU A 48 7.20 19.17 -17.75
CA LEU A 48 6.60 19.29 -16.43
C LEU A 48 7.67 19.40 -15.34
N LYS A 49 7.59 20.51 -14.61
CA LYS A 49 8.43 20.77 -13.46
C LYS A 49 8.03 19.91 -12.27
N ILE A 50 9.03 19.49 -11.49
CA ILE A 50 8.87 18.86 -10.20
C ILE A 50 9.13 19.91 -9.13
N THR A 51 8.10 20.29 -8.40
CA THR A 51 8.20 21.30 -7.36
C THR A 51 8.87 20.74 -6.10
N LYS A 52 9.35 21.63 -5.23
CA LYS A 52 9.92 21.23 -3.95
C LYS A 52 8.88 20.45 -3.10
N TYR A 53 7.62 20.89 -3.08
CA TYR A 53 6.59 20.20 -2.26
C TYR A 53 6.26 18.81 -2.80
N GLU A 54 6.21 18.61 -4.12
CA GLU A 54 6.04 17.27 -4.70
C GLU A 54 7.20 16.36 -4.32
N TYR A 55 8.44 16.82 -4.49
CA TYR A 55 9.61 16.05 -4.08
C TYR A 55 9.59 15.71 -2.59
N THR A 56 9.25 16.68 -1.74
CA THR A 56 9.14 16.48 -0.28
C THR A 56 8.09 15.44 0.06
N PHE A 57 6.89 15.55 -0.52
CA PHE A 57 5.80 14.60 -0.30
C PHE A 57 6.20 13.17 -0.68
N PHE A 58 6.68 12.97 -1.91
CA PHE A 58 7.08 11.63 -2.36
C PHE A 58 8.28 11.09 -1.59
N THR A 59 9.22 11.94 -1.18
CA THR A 59 10.34 11.49 -0.33
C THR A 59 9.85 11.02 1.03
N LYS A 60 9.01 11.78 1.71
CA LYS A 60 8.42 11.40 3.01
C LYS A 60 7.60 10.12 2.91
N PHE A 61 6.82 9.99 1.85
CA PHE A 61 6.07 8.76 1.56
C PHE A 61 7.03 7.56 1.41
N ASN A 62 8.07 7.66 0.59
CA ASN A 62 9.04 6.57 0.41
C ASN A 62 9.89 6.29 1.66
N MET A 63 10.18 7.30 2.48
CA MET A 63 10.80 7.10 3.80
C MET A 63 9.92 6.23 4.70
N SER A 64 8.62 6.51 4.77
CA SER A 64 7.66 5.71 5.53
C SER A 64 7.58 4.26 5.01
N GLN A 65 7.49 4.06 3.69
CA GLN A 65 7.49 2.73 3.09
C GLN A 65 8.78 1.95 3.37
N PHE A 66 9.93 2.62 3.28
CA PHE A 66 11.21 2.02 3.61
C PHE A 66 11.26 1.57 5.08
N LEU A 67 10.86 2.43 6.03
CA LEU A 67 10.83 2.08 7.45
C LEU A 67 9.90 0.89 7.72
N THR A 68 8.73 0.86 7.10
CA THR A 68 7.79 -0.27 7.20
C THR A 68 8.44 -1.56 6.69
N SER A 69 9.16 -1.51 5.57
CA SER A 69 9.80 -2.70 4.97
C SER A 69 10.89 -3.33 5.86
N ILE A 70 11.48 -2.56 6.76
CA ILE A 70 12.50 -3.02 7.72
C ILE A 70 11.95 -3.14 9.16
N ASN A 71 10.63 -3.15 9.33
CA ASN A 71 9.95 -3.19 10.63
C ASN A 71 10.45 -2.14 11.63
N SER A 72 10.79 -0.93 11.15
CA SER A 72 11.26 0.20 11.96
C SER A 72 10.20 1.29 12.01
N THR A 73 10.01 1.87 13.18
CA THR A 73 9.11 3.03 13.41
C THR A 73 9.88 4.26 13.87
N SER A 74 11.21 4.22 13.80
CA SER A 74 12.06 5.20 14.47
C SER A 74 12.20 6.50 13.67
N ASP A 75 11.73 7.61 14.22
CA ASP A 75 12.05 8.98 13.77
C ASP A 75 13.55 9.28 13.81
N GLN A 76 14.35 8.43 14.49
CA GLN A 76 15.79 8.54 14.65
C GLN A 76 16.58 7.64 13.71
N TYR A 77 15.95 7.12 12.65
CA TYR A 77 16.65 6.26 11.70
C TYR A 77 17.81 6.98 11.02
N LYS A 78 18.99 6.36 11.04
CA LYS A 78 20.21 6.93 10.45
C LYS A 78 20.22 6.68 8.94
N TRP A 79 19.71 7.61 8.15
CA TRP A 79 19.55 7.50 6.71
C TRP A 79 20.83 7.24 5.91
N ASN A 80 22.00 7.50 6.48
CA ASN A 80 23.30 7.15 5.90
C ASN A 80 23.71 5.69 6.17
N THR A 81 22.88 4.90 6.88
CA THR A 81 23.11 3.47 7.11
C THR A 81 23.10 2.74 5.76
N LYS A 82 24.10 1.87 5.55
CA LYS A 82 24.15 1.01 4.37
C LYS A 82 23.11 -0.10 4.48
N VAL A 83 22.37 -0.30 3.38
CA VAL A 83 21.40 -1.39 3.18
C VAL A 83 21.77 -2.03 1.85
N GLY A 84 22.48 -3.15 1.89
CA GLY A 84 23.14 -3.73 0.73
C GLY A 84 24.31 -2.88 0.25
N THR A 85 24.32 -2.48 -1.01
CA THR A 85 25.41 -1.72 -1.65
C THR A 85 25.23 -0.20 -1.55
N GLU A 86 24.05 0.30 -1.22
CA GLU A 86 23.67 1.71 -1.21
C GLU A 86 23.29 2.15 0.23
N THR A 87 23.21 3.47 0.48
CA THR A 87 22.61 3.95 1.73
C THR A 87 21.09 3.93 1.66
N ALA A 88 20.41 3.85 2.81
CA ALA A 88 18.96 3.95 2.87
C ALA A 88 18.46 5.26 2.22
N LYS A 89 19.19 6.36 2.41
CA LYS A 89 18.92 7.64 1.74
C LYS A 89 18.96 7.53 0.21
N ASP A 90 19.97 6.87 -0.34
CA ASP A 90 20.12 6.72 -1.79
C ASP A 90 19.00 5.84 -2.37
N GLN A 91 18.62 4.77 -1.67
CA GLN A 91 17.47 3.92 -2.04
C GLN A 91 16.16 4.72 -2.04
N VAL A 92 15.89 5.49 -0.98
CA VAL A 92 14.70 6.34 -0.89
C VAL A 92 14.72 7.42 -1.98
N LYS A 93 15.87 8.08 -2.24
CA LYS A 93 16.00 9.07 -3.33
C LYS A 93 15.70 8.45 -4.68
N LYS A 94 16.23 7.27 -4.97
CA LYS A 94 15.98 6.54 -6.21
C LYS A 94 14.50 6.24 -6.39
N SER A 95 13.87 5.59 -5.41
CA SER A 95 12.43 5.30 -5.43
C SER A 95 11.59 6.58 -5.57
N THR A 96 12.00 7.69 -4.92
CA THR A 96 11.33 8.97 -5.02
C THR A 96 11.34 9.50 -6.44
N LEU A 97 12.49 9.49 -7.11
CA LEU A 97 12.61 9.97 -8.50
C LEU A 97 11.85 9.08 -9.48
N GLU A 98 11.84 7.76 -9.27
CA GLU A 98 11.06 6.79 -10.06
C GLU A 98 9.56 7.04 -9.90
N ASN A 99 9.06 7.17 -8.67
CA ASN A 99 7.65 7.43 -8.41
C ASN A 99 7.19 8.77 -8.99
N ILE A 100 8.02 9.81 -8.89
CA ILE A 100 7.73 11.12 -9.49
C ILE A 100 7.78 11.06 -11.02
N GLN A 101 8.71 10.29 -11.60
CA GLN A 101 8.76 10.08 -13.04
C GLN A 101 7.44 9.50 -13.55
N GLU A 102 6.98 8.41 -12.93
CA GLU A 102 5.70 7.77 -13.29
C GLU A 102 4.52 8.73 -13.12
N PHE A 103 4.47 9.43 -11.99
CA PHE A 103 3.44 10.42 -11.73
C PHE A 103 3.39 11.52 -12.79
N LYS A 104 4.56 12.06 -13.20
CA LYS A 104 4.63 13.09 -14.25
C LYS A 104 4.29 12.55 -15.63
N ILE A 105 4.73 11.34 -15.97
CA ILE A 105 4.33 10.67 -17.22
C ILE A 105 2.80 10.57 -17.29
N GLN A 106 2.15 10.11 -16.23
CA GLN A 106 0.70 9.99 -16.18
C GLN A 106 -0.01 11.33 -16.37
N LEU A 107 0.51 12.41 -15.75
CA LEU A 107 -0.03 13.77 -15.92
C LEU A 107 0.14 14.27 -17.35
N ILE A 108 1.29 14.01 -17.97
CA ILE A 108 1.54 14.37 -19.38
C ILE A 108 0.53 13.63 -20.26
N LYS A 109 0.38 12.33 -20.05
CA LYS A 109 -0.55 11.49 -20.82
C LYS A 109 -2.02 11.86 -20.61
N ALA A 110 -2.40 12.20 -19.39
CA ALA A 110 -3.74 12.74 -19.11
C ALA A 110 -4.00 14.04 -19.89
N LYS A 111 -3.02 14.94 -19.92
CA LYS A 111 -3.11 16.19 -20.68
C LYS A 111 -3.16 15.94 -22.19
N GLU A 112 -2.31 15.05 -22.72
CA GLU A 112 -2.31 14.64 -24.13
C GLU A 112 -3.67 14.04 -24.53
N ALA A 113 -4.32 13.30 -23.62
CA ALA A 113 -5.66 12.74 -23.81
C ALA A 113 -6.80 13.76 -23.59
N GLY A 114 -6.48 15.03 -23.28
CA GLY A 114 -7.49 16.08 -23.05
C GLY A 114 -8.30 15.92 -21.76
N LEU A 115 -7.84 15.07 -20.83
CA LEU A 115 -8.51 14.82 -19.55
C LEU A 115 -8.45 16.04 -18.64
N LYS A 116 -9.54 16.28 -17.93
CA LYS A 116 -9.67 17.35 -16.92
C LYS A 116 -10.46 16.82 -15.73
N LEU A 117 -10.24 17.46 -14.58
CA LEU A 117 -11.10 17.23 -13.42
C LEU A 117 -12.44 17.93 -13.62
N ASP A 118 -13.52 17.23 -13.37
CA ASP A 118 -14.87 17.77 -13.33
C ASP A 118 -15.28 18.18 -11.90
N ALA A 119 -16.53 18.64 -11.73
CA ALA A 119 -17.03 19.07 -10.44
C ALA A 119 -17.10 17.95 -9.41
N THR A 120 -17.34 16.70 -9.84
CA THR A 120 -17.38 15.52 -8.97
C THR A 120 -15.98 15.18 -8.46
N ASP A 121 -15.00 15.20 -9.35
CA ASP A 121 -13.59 14.98 -8.98
C ASP A 121 -13.11 16.00 -7.96
N LEU A 122 -13.39 17.29 -8.22
CA LEU A 122 -13.00 18.40 -7.33
C LEU A 122 -13.68 18.28 -5.97
N LYS A 123 -14.96 17.90 -5.95
CA LYS A 123 -15.69 17.62 -4.71
C LYS A 123 -15.06 16.46 -3.94
N SER A 124 -14.71 15.37 -4.60
CA SER A 124 -14.06 14.22 -3.95
C SER A 124 -12.72 14.61 -3.31
N VAL A 125 -11.93 15.47 -3.97
CA VAL A 125 -10.70 16.03 -3.40
C VAL A 125 -11.01 16.88 -2.17
N ASP A 126 -12.03 17.74 -2.23
CA ASP A 126 -12.43 18.58 -1.11
C ASP A 126 -12.95 17.75 0.07
N ASP A 127 -13.73 16.71 -0.21
CA ASP A 127 -14.21 15.77 0.81
C ASP A 127 -13.05 15.03 1.49
N ALA A 128 -12.02 14.62 0.75
CA ALA A 128 -10.83 13.97 1.31
C ALA A 128 -10.06 14.92 2.25
N ILE A 129 -9.87 16.18 1.85
CA ILE A 129 -9.24 17.20 2.69
C ILE A 129 -10.09 17.51 3.94
N ASN A 130 -11.41 17.60 3.81
CA ASN A 130 -12.31 17.82 4.93
C ASN A 130 -12.33 16.62 5.90
N SER A 131 -12.28 15.41 5.40
CA SER A 131 -12.14 14.18 6.22
C SER A 131 -10.86 14.21 7.03
N LEU A 132 -9.75 14.60 6.40
CA LEU A 132 -8.47 14.77 7.09
C LEU A 132 -8.55 15.84 8.20
N ILE A 133 -9.17 17.00 7.92
CA ILE A 133 -9.39 18.05 8.93
C ILE A 133 -10.23 17.52 10.09
N THR A 134 -11.26 16.73 9.82
CA THR A 134 -12.11 16.10 10.85
C THR A 134 -11.31 15.11 11.69
N GLN A 135 -10.48 14.29 11.06
CA GLN A 135 -9.62 13.32 11.74
C GLN A 135 -8.65 13.98 12.73
N TYR A 136 -8.06 15.13 12.35
CA TYR A 136 -7.19 15.91 13.23
C TYR A 136 -7.96 16.82 14.20
N GLY A 137 -9.29 16.89 14.13
CA GLY A 137 -10.16 17.68 14.99
C GLY A 137 -10.28 19.17 14.63
N SER A 138 -9.33 19.74 13.89
CA SER A 138 -9.39 21.11 13.38
C SER A 138 -8.48 21.33 12.18
N ARG A 139 -8.75 22.41 11.41
CA ARG A 139 -7.90 22.79 10.27
C ARG A 139 -6.45 23.10 10.69
N ASN A 140 -6.26 23.78 11.83
CA ASN A 140 -4.91 24.10 12.32
C ASN A 140 -4.16 22.84 12.75
N ALA A 141 -4.83 21.90 13.39
CA ALA A 141 -4.23 20.61 13.75
C ALA A 141 -3.91 19.78 12.50
N ALA A 142 -4.80 19.78 11.49
CA ALA A 142 -4.52 19.12 10.20
C ALA A 142 -3.33 19.74 9.46
N GLU A 143 -3.21 21.09 9.45
CA GLU A 143 -2.06 21.78 8.88
C GLU A 143 -0.75 21.36 9.57
N ALA A 144 -0.76 21.30 10.90
CA ALA A 144 0.40 20.87 11.70
C ALA A 144 0.73 19.38 11.45
N GLY A 145 -0.28 18.51 11.41
CA GLY A 145 -0.11 17.07 11.14
C GLY A 145 0.44 16.83 9.73
N VAL A 146 -0.16 17.41 8.71
CA VAL A 146 0.32 17.30 7.31
C VAL A 146 1.75 17.82 7.18
N LYS A 147 2.09 18.91 7.91
CA LYS A 147 3.44 19.43 7.93
C LYS A 147 4.44 18.48 8.59
N ALA A 148 4.04 17.81 9.66
CA ALA A 148 4.88 16.83 10.34
C ALA A 148 5.06 15.57 9.49
N ASP A 149 3.97 15.00 8.97
CA ASP A 149 3.96 13.71 8.28
C ASP A 149 4.56 13.80 6.87
N TYR A 150 4.16 14.83 6.11
CA TYR A 150 4.53 14.96 4.68
C TYR A 150 5.47 16.14 4.39
N GLY A 151 5.75 17.00 5.36
CA GLY A 151 6.65 18.16 5.18
C GLY A 151 6.08 19.28 4.30
N ILE A 152 4.78 19.27 4.00
CA ILE A 152 4.09 20.19 3.10
C ILE A 152 2.87 20.82 3.78
N THR A 153 2.28 21.83 3.16
CA THR A 153 1.04 22.47 3.63
C THR A 153 -0.19 21.67 3.18
N LEU A 154 -1.32 21.89 3.88
CA LEU A 154 -2.60 21.29 3.50
C LEU A 154 -3.08 21.73 2.09
N SER A 155 -2.72 22.96 1.69
CA SER A 155 -3.00 23.45 0.33
C SER A 155 -2.17 22.73 -0.73
N GLU A 156 -0.89 22.50 -0.49
CA GLU A 156 -0.01 21.72 -1.37
C GLU A 156 -0.47 20.25 -1.46
N LEU A 157 -0.91 19.66 -0.34
CA LEU A 157 -1.50 18.33 -0.32
C LEU A 157 -2.76 18.26 -1.20
N LYS A 158 -3.62 19.29 -1.13
CA LYS A 158 -4.81 19.36 -2.00
C LYS A 158 -4.44 19.40 -3.49
N GLU A 159 -3.39 20.12 -3.87
CA GLU A 159 -2.91 20.14 -5.26
C GLU A 159 -2.35 18.76 -5.68
N ILE A 160 -1.64 18.07 -4.79
CA ILE A 160 -1.21 16.69 -5.04
C ILE A 160 -2.43 15.78 -5.26
N TYR A 161 -3.47 15.86 -4.42
CA TYR A 161 -4.68 15.06 -4.56
C TYR A 161 -5.41 15.32 -5.88
N LYS A 162 -5.51 16.57 -6.33
CA LYS A 162 -6.03 16.90 -7.67
C LYS A 162 -5.26 16.18 -8.78
N ASN A 163 -3.94 16.25 -8.70
CA ASN A 163 -3.07 15.61 -9.69
C ASN A 163 -3.18 14.07 -9.63
N LEU A 164 -3.24 13.47 -8.44
CA LEU A 164 -3.47 12.03 -8.27
C LEU A 164 -4.84 11.60 -8.84
N THR A 165 -5.89 12.40 -8.62
CA THR A 165 -7.21 12.14 -9.22
C THR A 165 -7.13 12.17 -10.76
N LEU A 166 -6.39 13.12 -11.33
CA LEU A 166 -6.20 13.19 -12.78
C LEU A 166 -5.40 11.99 -13.32
N THR A 167 -4.36 11.52 -12.60
CA THR A 167 -3.62 10.32 -12.98
C THR A 167 -4.49 9.07 -12.88
N GLN A 168 -5.38 8.99 -11.89
CA GLN A 168 -6.34 7.90 -11.77
C GLN A 168 -7.34 7.89 -12.94
N LYS A 169 -7.86 9.06 -13.35
CA LYS A 169 -8.70 9.17 -14.57
C LYS A 169 -7.95 8.65 -15.80
N TYR A 170 -6.67 8.99 -15.95
CA TYR A 170 -5.87 8.46 -17.05
C TYR A 170 -5.73 6.94 -16.98
N LYS A 171 -5.40 6.41 -15.78
CA LYS A 171 -5.33 4.97 -15.56
C LYS A 171 -6.63 4.28 -16.00
N SER A 172 -7.79 4.80 -15.58
CA SER A 172 -9.10 4.26 -15.94
C SER A 172 -9.33 4.21 -17.46
N THR A 173 -8.81 5.16 -18.23
CA THR A 173 -8.93 5.10 -19.71
C THR A 173 -8.28 3.87 -20.35
N ILE A 174 -7.34 3.27 -19.64
CA ILE A 174 -6.62 2.06 -20.07
C ILE A 174 -7.27 0.83 -19.43
N THR A 175 -7.43 0.85 -18.11
CA THR A 175 -7.84 -0.33 -17.32
C THR A 175 -9.31 -0.70 -17.53
N ASP A 176 -10.20 0.26 -17.77
CA ASP A 176 -11.64 -0.01 -17.95
C ASP A 176 -11.96 -0.72 -19.28
N LYS A 177 -10.98 -0.78 -20.20
CA LYS A 177 -11.09 -1.53 -21.45
C LYS A 177 -10.68 -3.00 -21.31
N ILE A 178 -10.08 -3.35 -20.18
CA ILE A 178 -9.61 -4.70 -19.91
C ILE A 178 -10.79 -5.51 -19.38
N THR A 179 -11.01 -6.63 -20.00
CA THR A 179 -12.06 -7.59 -19.60
C THR A 179 -11.43 -8.97 -19.37
N ILE A 180 -12.08 -9.76 -18.57
CA ILE A 180 -11.73 -11.16 -18.32
C ILE A 180 -12.88 -12.02 -18.83
N SER A 181 -12.57 -12.90 -19.78
CA SER A 181 -13.52 -13.89 -20.28
C SER A 181 -13.66 -15.06 -19.32
N ASP A 182 -14.72 -15.85 -19.45
CA ASP A 182 -14.89 -17.07 -18.65
C ASP A 182 -13.81 -18.11 -18.99
N ASP A 183 -13.30 -18.12 -20.23
CA ASP A 183 -12.15 -18.94 -20.64
C ASP A 183 -10.86 -18.52 -19.92
N ASP A 184 -10.62 -17.21 -19.72
CA ASP A 184 -9.49 -16.72 -18.91
C ASP A 184 -9.60 -17.22 -17.48
N VAL A 185 -10.80 -17.15 -16.87
CA VAL A 185 -11.06 -17.62 -15.50
C VAL A 185 -10.82 -19.12 -15.41
N LYS A 186 -11.33 -19.88 -16.40
CA LYS A 186 -11.15 -21.34 -16.44
C LYS A 186 -9.67 -21.72 -16.57
N LYS A 187 -8.94 -21.05 -17.47
CA LYS A 187 -7.50 -21.24 -17.64
C LYS A 187 -6.74 -20.95 -16.36
N TYR A 188 -7.03 -19.83 -15.70
CA TYR A 188 -6.40 -19.47 -14.44
C TYR A 188 -6.67 -20.51 -13.34
N TYR A 189 -7.90 -20.99 -13.24
CA TYR A 189 -8.25 -22.07 -12.32
C TYR A 189 -7.46 -23.32 -12.60
N ASP A 190 -7.40 -23.79 -13.87
CA ASP A 190 -6.71 -25.02 -14.24
C ASP A 190 -5.19 -24.94 -13.98
N GLU A 191 -4.58 -23.80 -14.24
CA GLU A 191 -3.15 -23.54 -14.00
C GLU A 191 -2.82 -23.43 -12.50
N ASN A 192 -3.79 -23.06 -11.66
CA ASN A 192 -3.62 -22.82 -10.24
C ASN A 192 -4.43 -23.78 -9.35
N LYS A 193 -4.94 -24.86 -9.89
CA LYS A 193 -5.90 -25.76 -9.25
C LYS A 193 -5.47 -26.19 -7.86
N LYS A 194 -4.20 -26.57 -7.66
CA LYS A 194 -3.64 -26.95 -6.36
C LYS A 194 -3.71 -25.85 -5.29
N ASN A 195 -3.76 -24.58 -5.70
CA ASN A 195 -3.84 -23.45 -4.76
C ASN A 195 -5.25 -23.28 -4.18
N PHE A 196 -6.24 -23.92 -4.78
CA PHE A 196 -7.64 -23.85 -4.36
C PHE A 196 -8.09 -25.09 -3.57
N ASP A 197 -7.19 -26.06 -3.37
CA ASP A 197 -7.48 -27.21 -2.56
C ASP A 197 -7.69 -26.83 -1.10
N LYS A 198 -8.54 -27.57 -0.42
CA LYS A 198 -8.72 -27.49 1.02
C LYS A 198 -8.28 -28.78 1.70
N ALA A 199 -7.51 -28.66 2.77
CA ALA A 199 -7.15 -29.76 3.63
C ALA A 199 -8.04 -29.77 4.87
N THR A 200 -8.48 -30.96 5.30
CA THR A 200 -9.14 -31.15 6.59
C THR A 200 -8.22 -31.97 7.48
N VAL A 201 -7.91 -31.42 8.64
CA VAL A 201 -7.10 -32.07 9.68
C VAL A 201 -7.76 -31.92 11.04
N THR A 202 -7.48 -32.85 11.97
CA THR A 202 -7.67 -32.60 13.39
C THR A 202 -6.32 -32.40 14.04
N HIS A 203 -6.15 -31.41 14.90
CA HIS A 203 -4.91 -31.18 15.61
C HIS A 203 -5.12 -30.93 17.12
N ILE A 204 -4.05 -31.17 17.87
CA ILE A 204 -3.92 -30.92 19.30
C ILE A 204 -2.70 -30.04 19.49
N LEU A 205 -2.87 -28.83 19.99
CA LEU A 205 -1.75 -27.93 20.29
C LEU A 205 -1.28 -28.12 21.72
N ILE A 206 0.01 -28.35 21.89
CA ILE A 206 0.72 -28.24 23.18
C ILE A 206 1.65 -27.03 23.06
N LYS A 207 1.28 -25.95 23.72
CA LYS A 207 1.95 -24.65 23.61
C LYS A 207 3.40 -24.67 24.12
N THR A 208 4.26 -23.94 23.43
CA THR A 208 5.64 -23.62 23.88
C THR A 208 5.84 -22.11 24.00
N VAL A 209 4.75 -21.37 24.10
CA VAL A 209 4.72 -19.93 24.38
C VAL A 209 3.79 -19.65 25.55
N ASP A 210 4.08 -18.58 26.29
CA ASP A 210 3.21 -18.09 27.36
C ASP A 210 2.06 -17.20 26.81
N ASP A 211 1.25 -16.64 27.72
CA ASP A 211 0.13 -15.76 27.36
C ASP A 211 0.56 -14.45 26.68
N ASN A 212 1.83 -14.08 26.76
CA ASN A 212 2.42 -12.93 26.06
C ASN A 212 3.11 -13.34 24.76
N SER A 213 2.93 -14.57 24.30
CA SER A 213 3.60 -15.17 23.13
C SER A 213 5.13 -15.25 23.26
N ALA A 214 5.68 -15.18 24.49
CA ALA A 214 7.09 -15.38 24.72
C ALA A 214 7.43 -16.87 24.86
N PRO A 215 8.56 -17.34 24.30
CA PRO A 215 8.96 -18.75 24.38
C PRO A 215 9.14 -19.20 25.84
N VAL A 216 8.66 -20.41 26.14
CA VAL A 216 8.90 -21.04 27.45
C VAL A 216 10.35 -21.50 27.57
N SER A 217 10.77 -21.88 28.80
CA SER A 217 12.12 -22.45 29.03
C SER A 217 12.31 -23.78 28.26
N GLU A 218 13.57 -24.12 27.94
CA GLU A 218 13.91 -25.37 27.25
C GLU A 218 13.39 -26.63 27.99
N GLY A 219 13.39 -26.63 29.32
CA GLY A 219 12.82 -27.71 30.12
C GLY A 219 11.33 -27.89 29.86
N LYS A 220 10.55 -26.81 29.87
CA LYS A 220 9.12 -26.85 29.56
C LYS A 220 8.86 -27.22 28.10
N LYS A 221 9.71 -26.77 27.17
CA LYS A 221 9.64 -27.17 25.77
C LYS A 221 9.84 -28.66 25.60
N ALA A 222 10.80 -29.26 26.31
CA ALA A 222 11.05 -30.70 26.30
C ALA A 222 9.87 -31.49 26.89
N GLU A 223 9.25 -31.02 27.98
CA GLU A 223 8.03 -31.60 28.54
C GLU A 223 6.85 -31.54 27.56
N ALA A 224 6.66 -30.39 26.88
CA ALA A 224 5.64 -30.21 25.86
C ALA A 224 5.84 -31.19 24.68
N ARG A 225 7.09 -31.36 24.23
CA ARG A 225 7.42 -32.31 23.18
C ARG A 225 7.10 -33.74 23.59
N LYS A 226 7.48 -34.16 24.81
CA LYS A 226 7.15 -35.47 25.32
C LYS A 226 5.65 -35.70 25.38
N LYS A 227 4.88 -34.72 25.90
CA LYS A 227 3.42 -34.77 25.94
C LYS A 227 2.82 -34.95 24.55
N ALA A 228 3.34 -34.20 23.54
CA ALA A 228 2.88 -34.36 22.17
C ALA A 228 3.19 -35.75 21.59
N ASP A 229 4.39 -36.28 21.84
CA ASP A 229 4.80 -37.63 21.40
C ASP A 229 3.95 -38.73 22.07
N ASP A 230 3.64 -38.62 23.36
CA ASP A 230 2.74 -39.52 24.09
C ASP A 230 1.32 -39.50 23.52
N ILE A 231 0.78 -38.32 23.19
CA ILE A 231 -0.52 -38.17 22.52
C ILE A 231 -0.48 -38.77 21.09
N LEU A 232 0.59 -38.51 20.30
CA LEU A 232 0.74 -39.10 18.99
C LEU A 232 0.73 -40.66 19.07
N ALA A 233 1.38 -41.24 20.08
CA ALA A 233 1.37 -42.69 20.28
C ALA A 233 -0.05 -43.22 20.53
N ARG A 234 -0.90 -42.52 21.30
CA ARG A 234 -2.32 -42.85 21.53
C ARG A 234 -3.12 -42.76 20.21
N VAL A 235 -2.93 -41.69 19.43
CA VAL A 235 -3.56 -41.55 18.08
C VAL A 235 -3.17 -42.73 17.18
N LYS A 236 -1.89 -43.08 17.15
CA LYS A 236 -1.39 -44.22 16.33
C LYS A 236 -1.89 -45.57 16.82
N ALA A 237 -2.24 -45.68 18.10
CA ALA A 237 -2.88 -46.88 18.68
C ALA A 237 -4.39 -46.93 18.39
N GLY A 238 -4.96 -45.94 17.65
CA GLY A 238 -6.37 -45.93 17.26
C GLY A 238 -7.30 -45.18 18.18
N GLU A 239 -6.78 -44.42 19.13
CA GLU A 239 -7.62 -43.56 19.97
C GLU A 239 -8.13 -42.35 19.15
N ASP A 240 -9.37 -41.95 19.41
CA ASP A 240 -10.03 -40.87 18.67
C ASP A 240 -9.38 -39.52 18.96
N ILE A 241 -8.72 -38.95 17.94
CA ILE A 241 -8.01 -37.68 18.04
C ILE A 241 -8.95 -36.52 18.44
N LYS A 242 -10.24 -36.55 18.07
CA LYS A 242 -11.19 -35.49 18.43
C LYS A 242 -11.49 -35.50 19.94
N LYS A 243 -11.53 -36.69 20.58
CA LYS A 243 -11.64 -36.79 22.01
C LYS A 243 -10.37 -36.29 22.69
N LEU A 244 -9.21 -36.68 22.17
CA LEU A 244 -7.91 -36.21 22.69
C LEU A 244 -7.74 -34.70 22.50
N ALA A 245 -8.23 -34.14 21.41
CA ALA A 245 -8.22 -32.67 21.19
C ALA A 245 -9.07 -31.94 22.23
N THR A 246 -10.23 -32.46 22.54
CA THR A 246 -11.10 -31.88 23.58
C THR A 246 -10.45 -31.94 24.98
N GLU A 247 -9.68 -32.99 25.27
CA GLU A 247 -9.04 -33.21 26.56
C GLU A 247 -7.71 -32.42 26.70
N PHE A 248 -6.88 -32.43 25.67
CA PHE A 248 -5.47 -32.01 25.78
C PHE A 248 -5.11 -30.75 25.01
N SER A 249 -5.93 -30.32 24.01
CA SER A 249 -5.54 -29.17 23.18
C SER A 249 -5.57 -27.87 23.97
N GLU A 250 -4.50 -27.13 23.83
CA GLU A 250 -4.35 -25.75 24.33
C GLU A 250 -4.73 -24.71 23.28
N ASP A 251 -5.09 -25.15 22.08
CA ASP A 251 -5.78 -24.33 21.08
C ASP A 251 -7.29 -24.32 21.41
N LYS A 252 -7.76 -23.18 21.89
CA LYS A 252 -9.18 -23.02 22.28
C LYS A 252 -9.82 -22.01 21.32
N PRO A 253 -10.54 -22.47 20.31
CA PRO A 253 -11.25 -21.57 19.41
C PRO A 253 -12.30 -20.78 20.19
N ALA A 254 -12.53 -19.52 19.78
CA ALA A 254 -13.46 -18.61 20.43
C ALA A 254 -14.92 -19.10 20.37
N VAL A 255 -15.24 -20.00 19.44
CA VAL A 255 -16.57 -20.57 19.22
C VAL A 255 -16.48 -22.10 19.25
N THR A 256 -17.30 -22.75 20.08
CA THR A 256 -17.24 -24.20 20.36
C THR A 256 -18.47 -24.93 19.85
N THR A 257 -19.16 -24.45 18.82
CA THR A 257 -20.31 -25.14 18.22
C THR A 257 -19.83 -26.14 17.16
N LYS A 258 -20.62 -27.21 16.96
CA LYS A 258 -20.28 -28.33 16.06
C LYS A 258 -19.88 -27.93 14.63
N ASP A 259 -20.38 -26.80 14.15
CA ASP A 259 -20.13 -26.34 12.79
C ASP A 259 -19.04 -25.25 12.73
N SER A 260 -18.38 -24.96 13.85
CA SER A 260 -17.33 -23.94 13.92
C SER A 260 -15.96 -24.51 13.59
N PRO A 261 -15.11 -23.75 12.87
CA PRO A 261 -13.70 -24.11 12.71
C PRO A 261 -13.04 -24.38 14.08
N GLY A 262 -12.27 -25.44 14.17
CA GLY A 262 -11.58 -25.84 15.40
C GLY A 262 -12.45 -26.60 16.42
N TYR A 263 -13.72 -26.88 16.12
CA TYR A 263 -14.53 -27.75 16.99
C TYR A 263 -13.84 -29.11 17.13
N GLN A 264 -13.55 -29.50 18.37
CA GLN A 264 -12.79 -30.70 18.68
C GLN A 264 -11.45 -30.81 17.94
N GLY A 265 -10.82 -29.67 17.66
CA GLY A 265 -9.54 -29.59 16.97
C GLY A 265 -9.60 -29.77 15.45
N GLU A 266 -10.78 -29.89 14.84
CA GLU A 266 -10.92 -30.08 13.39
C GLU A 266 -10.96 -28.74 12.65
N TYR A 267 -10.10 -28.62 11.63
CA TYR A 267 -10.02 -27.47 10.73
C TYR A 267 -10.06 -27.93 9.28
N THR A 268 -10.84 -27.19 8.47
CA THR A 268 -10.78 -27.27 7.01
C THR A 268 -10.31 -25.89 6.51
N PHE A 269 -9.20 -25.88 5.81
CA PHE A 269 -8.52 -24.64 5.40
C PHE A 269 -7.88 -24.74 4.02
N GLY A 270 -7.73 -23.60 3.36
CA GLY A 270 -6.99 -23.43 2.12
C GLY A 270 -5.52 -23.07 2.37
N ARG A 271 -4.75 -22.93 1.29
CA ARG A 271 -3.36 -22.49 1.38
C ARG A 271 -3.28 -21.01 1.78
N GLY A 272 -2.30 -20.67 2.61
CA GLY A 272 -2.08 -19.34 3.16
C GLY A 272 -2.94 -18.99 4.39
N GLU A 273 -3.76 -19.93 4.88
CA GLU A 273 -4.62 -19.71 6.03
C GLU A 273 -3.98 -20.18 7.35
N MET A 274 -2.96 -21.03 7.29
CA MET A 274 -2.25 -21.56 8.46
C MET A 274 -0.77 -21.19 8.44
N VAL A 275 -0.08 -21.37 9.55
CA VAL A 275 1.39 -21.19 9.59
C VAL A 275 2.08 -22.23 8.70
N THR A 276 3.21 -21.84 8.14
CA THR A 276 3.90 -22.56 7.05
C THR A 276 4.10 -24.04 7.38
N GLU A 277 4.64 -24.36 8.55
CA GLU A 277 4.98 -25.74 8.91
C GLU A 277 3.73 -26.63 9.05
N PHE A 278 2.62 -26.05 9.54
CA PHE A 278 1.33 -26.75 9.65
C PHE A 278 0.72 -26.99 8.26
N GLU A 279 0.75 -25.96 7.41
CA GLU A 279 0.25 -26.02 6.05
C GLU A 279 1.06 -27.00 5.18
N ASP A 280 2.38 -26.92 5.21
CA ASP A 280 3.27 -27.78 4.43
C ASP A 280 3.03 -29.26 4.77
N TRP A 281 2.82 -29.58 6.06
CA TRP A 281 2.50 -30.92 6.46
C TRP A 281 1.15 -31.39 5.90
N ALA A 282 0.11 -30.56 5.97
CA ALA A 282 -1.24 -30.91 5.53
C ALA A 282 -1.36 -31.02 4.01
N PHE A 283 -0.59 -30.21 3.25
CA PHE A 283 -0.61 -30.17 1.79
C PHE A 283 0.52 -30.95 1.11
N ASP A 284 1.27 -31.78 1.84
CA ASP A 284 2.21 -32.74 1.25
C ASP A 284 1.45 -33.68 0.30
N ASP A 285 1.89 -33.77 -0.96
CA ASP A 285 1.23 -34.56 -2.01
C ASP A 285 1.16 -36.06 -1.69
N ASN A 286 2.01 -36.57 -0.79
CA ASN A 286 2.01 -37.95 -0.34
C ASN A 286 1.09 -38.24 0.85
N ARG A 287 0.45 -37.23 1.43
CA ARG A 287 -0.38 -37.34 2.61
C ARG A 287 -1.61 -38.21 2.36
N LYS A 288 -1.85 -39.16 3.23
CA LYS A 288 -2.99 -40.09 3.16
C LYS A 288 -3.89 -39.92 4.37
N GLU A 289 -5.17 -40.24 4.22
CA GLU A 289 -6.12 -40.27 5.32
C GLU A 289 -5.60 -41.14 6.48
N GLY A 290 -5.68 -40.59 7.69
CA GLY A 290 -5.17 -41.23 8.90
C GLY A 290 -3.70 -40.96 9.21
N ASP A 291 -2.92 -40.41 8.27
CA ASP A 291 -1.54 -40.00 8.56
C ASP A 291 -1.49 -39.06 9.74
N SER A 292 -0.57 -39.32 10.66
CA SER A 292 -0.43 -38.49 11.87
C SER A 292 1.03 -38.25 12.24
N ALA A 293 1.31 -37.03 12.71
CA ALA A 293 2.65 -36.61 13.13
C ALA A 293 2.59 -35.51 14.19
N VAL A 294 3.75 -35.25 14.81
CA VAL A 294 3.97 -34.00 15.57
C VAL A 294 4.65 -33.00 14.65
N VAL A 295 4.04 -31.84 14.48
CA VAL A 295 4.57 -30.69 13.72
C VAL A 295 4.90 -29.58 14.70
N GLU A 296 6.11 -29.06 14.65
CA GLU A 296 6.55 -27.92 15.46
C GLU A 296 6.32 -26.63 14.70
N THR A 297 5.72 -25.63 15.37
CA THR A 297 5.51 -24.28 14.87
C THR A 297 5.95 -23.26 15.93
N GLN A 298 5.88 -21.98 15.60
CA GLN A 298 6.12 -20.90 16.57
C GLN A 298 5.20 -20.93 17.80
N PHE A 299 4.06 -21.61 17.73
CA PHE A 299 3.11 -21.69 18.86
C PHE A 299 3.35 -22.90 19.77
N GLY A 300 4.00 -23.94 19.25
CA GLY A 300 4.25 -25.18 19.99
C GLY A 300 4.22 -26.43 19.11
N PHE A 301 3.95 -27.55 19.74
CA PHE A 301 3.86 -28.85 19.08
C PHE A 301 2.39 -29.17 18.78
N HIS A 302 2.11 -29.40 17.48
CA HIS A 302 0.81 -29.82 16.99
C HIS A 302 0.83 -31.31 16.72
N VAL A 303 0.03 -32.10 17.45
CA VAL A 303 -0.25 -33.48 17.07
C VAL A 303 -1.34 -33.43 16.03
N MET A 304 -1.05 -33.79 14.80
CA MET A 304 -1.94 -33.64 13.66
C MET A 304 -2.37 -35.01 13.12
N GLN A 305 -3.63 -35.11 12.68
CA GLN A 305 -4.12 -36.22 11.87
C GLN A 305 -4.81 -35.66 10.62
N PHE A 306 -4.37 -36.14 9.46
CA PHE A 306 -4.94 -35.78 8.19
C PHE A 306 -6.20 -36.58 7.88
N HIS A 307 -7.26 -35.93 7.43
CA HIS A 307 -8.50 -36.58 7.03
C HIS A 307 -8.67 -36.64 5.52
N LYS A 308 -8.62 -35.49 4.87
CA LYS A 308 -8.81 -35.42 3.42
C LYS A 308 -8.25 -34.14 2.83
N ARG A 309 -8.01 -34.20 1.53
CA ARG A 309 -7.89 -33.04 0.67
C ARG A 309 -9.08 -33.00 -0.29
N ALA A 310 -9.69 -31.86 -0.43
CA ALA A 310 -10.81 -31.67 -1.34
C ALA A 310 -10.45 -30.56 -2.34
N GLU A 311 -10.60 -30.86 -3.62
CA GLU A 311 -10.55 -29.82 -4.67
C GLU A 311 -11.78 -28.93 -4.53
N THR A 312 -11.57 -27.62 -4.54
CA THR A 312 -12.68 -26.67 -4.68
C THR A 312 -13.04 -26.58 -6.15
N SER A 313 -14.30 -26.75 -6.49
CA SER A 313 -14.72 -26.80 -7.88
C SER A 313 -14.58 -25.43 -8.57
N PHE A 314 -14.42 -25.46 -9.91
CA PHE A 314 -14.43 -24.25 -10.72
C PHE A 314 -15.70 -23.42 -10.52
N ASP A 315 -16.86 -24.08 -10.45
CA ASP A 315 -18.15 -23.41 -10.31
C ASP A 315 -18.28 -22.66 -8.97
N ASP A 316 -17.64 -23.17 -7.91
CA ASP A 316 -17.63 -22.50 -6.60
C ASP A 316 -16.68 -21.29 -6.56
N LEU A 317 -15.69 -21.25 -7.44
CA LEU A 317 -14.60 -20.25 -7.42
C LEU A 317 -14.71 -19.20 -8.52
N LYS A 318 -15.38 -19.46 -9.64
CA LYS A 318 -15.38 -18.57 -10.81
C LYS A 318 -15.74 -17.12 -10.50
N GLU A 319 -16.73 -16.92 -9.63
CA GLU A 319 -17.20 -15.58 -9.24
C GLU A 319 -16.18 -14.84 -8.36
N SER A 320 -15.36 -15.55 -7.62
CA SER A 320 -14.29 -14.94 -6.79
C SER A 320 -12.98 -14.75 -7.55
N ILE A 321 -12.66 -15.64 -8.49
CA ILE A 321 -11.45 -15.54 -9.33
C ILE A 321 -11.53 -14.35 -10.29
N LYS A 322 -12.69 -14.16 -10.94
CA LYS A 322 -12.85 -13.17 -12.03
C LYS A 322 -12.47 -11.76 -11.63
N PRO A 323 -12.93 -11.18 -10.49
CA PRO A 323 -12.53 -9.85 -10.05
C PRO A 323 -11.02 -9.76 -9.72
N SER A 324 -10.47 -10.77 -9.06
CA SER A 324 -9.05 -10.80 -8.69
C SER A 324 -8.15 -10.86 -9.92
N LEU A 325 -8.50 -11.71 -10.88
CA LEU A 325 -7.79 -11.84 -12.15
C LEU A 325 -7.89 -10.55 -12.99
N LEU A 326 -9.06 -9.88 -12.98
CA LEU A 326 -9.23 -8.59 -13.63
C LEU A 326 -8.32 -7.53 -13.02
N GLN A 327 -8.31 -7.42 -11.69
CA GLN A 327 -7.45 -6.47 -10.98
C GLN A 327 -5.96 -6.72 -11.27
N GLN A 328 -5.54 -7.98 -11.25
CA GLN A 328 -4.17 -8.37 -11.59
C GLN A 328 -3.82 -7.95 -13.02
N ARG A 329 -4.64 -8.32 -14.01
CA ARG A 329 -4.41 -7.97 -15.42
C ARG A 329 -4.40 -6.47 -15.66
N GLN A 330 -5.29 -5.73 -15.00
CA GLN A 330 -5.31 -4.27 -15.05
C GLN A 330 -4.01 -3.65 -14.50
N ALA A 331 -3.51 -4.18 -13.38
CA ALA A 331 -2.25 -3.72 -12.80
C ALA A 331 -1.05 -4.03 -13.71
N GLU A 332 -0.97 -5.25 -14.24
CA GLU A 332 0.11 -5.69 -15.15
C GLU A 332 0.14 -4.88 -16.46
N GLU A 333 -0.99 -4.74 -17.14
CA GLU A 333 -1.07 -4.00 -18.41
C GLU A 333 -0.80 -2.50 -18.20
N TYR A 334 -1.25 -1.94 -17.09
CA TYR A 334 -0.95 -0.55 -16.77
C TYR A 334 0.53 -0.33 -16.46
N SER A 335 1.15 -1.21 -15.65
CA SER A 335 2.59 -1.17 -15.35
C SER A 335 3.42 -1.29 -16.62
N LYS A 336 3.09 -2.25 -17.48
CA LYS A 336 3.71 -2.46 -18.78
C LYS A 336 3.67 -1.19 -19.65
N LYS A 337 2.51 -0.51 -19.64
CA LYS A 337 2.32 0.73 -20.38
C LYS A 337 3.19 1.86 -19.84
N LEU A 338 3.32 1.98 -18.52
CA LEU A 338 4.22 2.96 -17.91
C LEU A 338 5.68 2.66 -18.22
N ASP A 339 6.07 1.38 -18.19
CA ASP A 339 7.43 0.96 -18.52
C ASP A 339 7.80 1.23 -19.99
N GLU A 340 6.83 1.08 -20.91
CA GLU A 340 7.02 1.50 -22.30
C GLU A 340 7.31 3.00 -22.40
N PHE A 341 6.58 3.85 -21.68
CA PHE A 341 6.84 5.28 -21.68
C PHE A 341 8.21 5.63 -21.06
N LYS A 342 8.59 4.98 -19.96
CA LYS A 342 9.90 5.20 -19.31
C LYS A 342 11.10 4.92 -20.20
N LYS A 343 10.96 4.07 -21.23
CA LYS A 343 12.02 3.79 -22.22
C LYS A 343 12.32 4.97 -23.14
N ASP A 344 11.36 5.88 -23.33
CA ASP A 344 11.57 7.10 -24.12
C ASP A 344 12.34 8.12 -23.29
N SER A 345 13.53 8.50 -23.78
CA SER A 345 14.40 9.50 -23.13
C SER A 345 13.74 10.85 -22.89
N LYS A 346 12.66 11.17 -23.61
CA LYS A 346 11.81 12.34 -23.37
C LYS A 346 11.33 12.40 -21.92
N TYR A 347 11.02 11.25 -21.33
CA TYR A 347 10.50 11.16 -19.96
C TYR A 347 11.57 10.94 -18.88
N ALA A 348 12.85 10.98 -19.24
CA ALA A 348 13.91 10.91 -18.25
C ALA A 348 13.83 12.07 -17.25
N VAL A 349 14.07 11.77 -15.97
CA VAL A 349 14.12 12.80 -14.92
C VAL A 349 15.38 13.63 -15.10
N LYS A 350 15.21 14.93 -15.28
CA LYS A 350 16.30 15.91 -15.33
C LYS A 350 16.41 16.61 -13.99
N THR A 351 17.39 16.26 -13.18
CA THR A 351 17.57 16.75 -11.80
C THR A 351 18.24 18.11 -11.75
N ASN A 352 17.84 18.94 -10.78
CA ASN A 352 18.58 20.10 -10.33
C ASN A 352 19.27 19.75 -9.01
N GLU A 353 20.51 19.27 -9.10
CA GLU A 353 21.23 18.73 -7.94
C GLU A 353 21.35 19.74 -6.78
N SER A 354 21.54 21.04 -7.05
CA SER A 354 21.62 22.05 -6.00
C SER A 354 20.29 22.20 -5.22
N SER A 355 19.17 22.05 -5.92
CA SER A 355 17.83 22.12 -5.31
C SER A 355 17.50 20.84 -4.55
N ILE A 356 17.89 19.67 -5.09
CA ILE A 356 17.73 18.37 -4.40
C ILE A 356 18.55 18.37 -3.11
N VAL A 357 19.83 18.74 -3.14
CA VAL A 357 20.68 18.83 -1.95
C VAL A 357 20.05 19.71 -0.86
N LYS A 358 19.48 20.86 -1.24
CA LYS A 358 18.79 21.72 -0.27
C LYS A 358 17.52 21.07 0.30
N ALA A 359 16.77 20.35 -0.51
CA ALA A 359 15.58 19.63 -0.06
C ALA A 359 15.98 18.47 0.87
N ASP A 360 16.98 17.67 0.48
CA ASP A 360 17.49 16.54 1.25
C ASP A 360 18.01 16.95 2.62
N LYS A 361 18.76 18.07 2.73
CA LYS A 361 19.20 18.60 4.03
C LYS A 361 18.03 18.82 4.99
N SER A 362 16.92 19.37 4.50
CA SER A 362 15.72 19.59 5.31
C SER A 362 15.01 18.28 5.67
N LEU A 363 15.02 17.28 4.78
CA LEU A 363 14.29 16.02 4.94
C LEU A 363 15.02 15.03 5.84
N TYR A 364 16.34 14.93 5.71
CA TYR A 364 17.14 13.94 6.42
C TYR A 364 17.89 14.51 7.65
N GLY A 365 17.79 15.82 7.90
CA GLY A 365 18.46 16.45 9.05
C GLY A 365 19.98 16.46 8.96
N ILE A 366 20.56 16.56 7.76
CA ILE A 366 22.01 16.47 7.47
C ILE A 366 22.57 17.74 6.85
#